data_4af058b0f91ea5fa4ae22b5d639de340
#
_entry.id   4af058b0f91ea5fa4ae22b5d639de340
#
_cell.length_a   1.000
_cell.length_b   1.000
_cell.length_c   1.000
_cell.angle_alpha   90.00
_cell.angle_beta   90.00
_cell.angle_gamma   90.00
#
_symmetry.space_group_name_H-M   'P 1'
#
loop_
_entity.id
_entity.type
_entity.pdbx_description
1 polymer ?
#
loop_
_entity_poly.entity_id
_entity_poly.type
_entity_poly.pdbx_seq_one_letter_code
_entity_poly.pdbx_strand_id
1 'polypeptide(L)'
;MNCITTTTRDLKNIVECHKSAFPNALSSKMGNTFISKMMEWYITSDRGILFHLENENKEIIGYCGGIITKQKGLHGAVTSISQYSFNTFLISYLIRPWLIFHPENIKKIPTIKKNILLKFGLKKLTETLNKNEFIPFMGLIVIGLKKENQGKGTGSILLNEFEKRAMNNNDIKKIILSVKPENINATKAYIKNGWKIGKQSDTSIQMFKFTL
;
A
#
# COMPACT_ATOMS: atom_id res chain seq x y z
N MET A 1 6.54 8.45 -20.97
CA MET A 1 5.97 7.79 -19.76
C MET A 1 5.15 8.80 -18.97
N ASN A 2 3.89 8.50 -18.64
CA ASN A 2 2.95 9.42 -17.98
C ASN A 2 2.36 8.76 -16.72
N CYS A 3 2.30 9.53 -15.61
CA CYS A 3 1.61 9.12 -14.40
C CYS A 3 0.16 9.61 -14.45
N ILE A 4 -0.79 8.67 -14.38
CA ILE A 4 -2.23 8.92 -14.53
C ILE A 4 -2.96 8.45 -13.27
N THR A 5 -3.94 9.23 -12.78
CA THR A 5 -4.81 8.80 -11.69
C THR A 5 -5.63 7.59 -12.12
N THR A 6 -5.54 6.50 -11.37
CA THR A 6 -6.23 5.24 -11.69
C THR A 6 -7.72 5.37 -11.44
N THR A 7 -8.51 4.85 -12.37
CA THR A 7 -9.96 4.73 -12.28
C THR A 7 -10.38 3.27 -12.17
N THR A 8 -11.65 3.02 -11.96
CA THR A 8 -12.20 1.64 -11.92
C THR A 8 -12.04 0.90 -13.25
N ARG A 9 -11.95 1.62 -14.38
CA ARG A 9 -11.71 1.03 -15.71
C ARG A 9 -10.33 0.40 -15.84
N ASP A 10 -9.35 0.89 -15.08
CA ASP A 10 -7.95 0.47 -15.14
C ASP A 10 -7.68 -0.76 -14.25
N LEU A 11 -8.65 -1.14 -13.39
CA LEU A 11 -8.45 -2.18 -12.36
C LEU A 11 -7.94 -3.50 -12.93
N LYS A 12 -8.42 -3.92 -14.11
CA LYS A 12 -7.95 -5.17 -14.75
C LYS A 12 -6.45 -5.12 -15.00
N ASN A 13 -5.97 -4.04 -15.58
CA ASN A 13 -4.55 -3.86 -15.94
C ASN A 13 -3.69 -3.64 -14.67
N ILE A 14 -4.23 -2.98 -13.63
CA ILE A 14 -3.57 -2.86 -12.32
C ILE A 14 -3.42 -4.23 -11.65
N VAL A 15 -4.42 -5.10 -11.74
CA VAL A 15 -4.34 -6.47 -11.20
C VAL A 15 -3.23 -7.26 -11.89
N GLU A 16 -3.11 -7.16 -13.21
CA GLU A 16 -2.05 -7.82 -13.98
C GLU A 16 -0.66 -7.27 -13.59
N CYS A 17 -0.55 -5.94 -13.49
CA CYS A 17 0.68 -5.29 -13.04
C CYS A 17 1.06 -5.73 -11.61
N HIS A 18 0.09 -5.80 -10.68
CA HIS A 18 0.31 -6.28 -9.32
C HIS A 18 0.86 -7.71 -9.29
N LYS A 19 0.25 -8.62 -10.05
CA LYS A 19 0.70 -10.02 -10.11
C LYS A 19 2.09 -10.17 -10.72
N SER A 20 2.42 -9.36 -11.73
CA SER A 20 3.77 -9.31 -12.29
C SER A 20 4.80 -8.77 -11.29
N ALA A 21 4.44 -7.70 -10.57
CA ALA A 21 5.32 -7.07 -9.58
C ALA A 21 5.56 -7.96 -8.34
N PHE A 22 4.52 -8.69 -7.90
CA PHE A 22 4.51 -9.45 -6.64
C PHE A 22 3.99 -10.89 -6.83
N PRO A 23 4.61 -11.72 -7.67
CA PRO A 23 4.06 -13.04 -8.04
C PRO A 23 3.92 -13.99 -6.85
N ASN A 24 4.73 -13.84 -5.82
CA ASN A 24 4.74 -14.68 -4.63
C ASN A 24 4.00 -14.06 -3.43
N ALA A 25 3.47 -12.85 -3.54
CA ALA A 25 2.70 -12.24 -2.46
C ALA A 25 1.38 -12.99 -2.23
N LEU A 26 0.95 -13.04 -0.97
CA LEU A 26 -0.34 -13.64 -0.61
C LEU A 26 -1.50 -13.04 -1.42
N SER A 27 -1.53 -11.71 -1.61
CA SER A 27 -2.54 -11.02 -2.41
C SER A 27 -2.63 -11.59 -3.84
N SER A 28 -1.49 -11.86 -4.48
CA SER A 28 -1.44 -12.46 -5.82
C SER A 28 -1.95 -13.89 -5.85
N LYS A 29 -1.68 -14.67 -4.79
CA LYS A 29 -2.18 -16.05 -4.66
C LYS A 29 -3.68 -16.10 -4.35
N MET A 30 -4.24 -15.05 -3.72
CA MET A 30 -5.68 -14.93 -3.45
C MET A 30 -6.52 -14.69 -4.71
N GLY A 31 -5.91 -14.24 -5.79
CA GLY A 31 -6.53 -14.13 -7.12
C GLY A 31 -7.03 -12.74 -7.48
N ASN A 32 -7.48 -12.62 -8.73
CA ASN A 32 -7.77 -11.33 -9.36
C ASN A 32 -8.87 -10.54 -8.65
N THR A 33 -9.95 -11.21 -8.23
CA THR A 33 -11.09 -10.59 -7.55
C THR A 33 -10.66 -9.93 -6.23
N PHE A 34 -9.79 -10.60 -5.46
CA PHE A 34 -9.27 -10.05 -4.21
C PHE A 34 -8.39 -8.83 -4.48
N ILE A 35 -7.45 -8.92 -5.43
CA ILE A 35 -6.57 -7.78 -5.78
C ILE A 35 -7.41 -6.61 -6.28
N SER A 36 -8.37 -6.86 -7.19
CA SER A 36 -9.26 -5.82 -7.71
C SER A 36 -10.00 -5.10 -6.59
N LYS A 37 -10.58 -5.86 -5.63
CA LYS A 37 -11.29 -5.27 -4.49
C LYS A 37 -10.38 -4.50 -3.54
N MET A 38 -9.15 -4.98 -3.36
CA MET A 38 -8.11 -4.28 -2.59
C MET A 38 -7.71 -2.96 -3.26
N MET A 39 -7.56 -2.93 -4.58
CA MET A 39 -7.21 -1.72 -5.34
C MET A 39 -8.38 -0.74 -5.46
N GLU A 40 -9.60 -1.25 -5.57
CA GLU A 40 -10.83 -0.45 -5.59
C GLU A 40 -10.96 0.42 -4.33
N TRP A 41 -10.52 -0.05 -3.17
CA TRP A 41 -10.52 0.74 -1.95
C TRP A 41 -9.75 2.06 -2.10
N TYR A 42 -8.60 2.04 -2.77
CA TYR A 42 -7.82 3.26 -2.98
C TYR A 42 -8.52 4.27 -3.90
N ILE A 43 -9.42 3.81 -4.77
CA ILE A 43 -10.15 4.65 -5.73
C ILE A 43 -11.41 5.20 -5.08
N THR A 44 -12.11 4.39 -4.28
CA THR A 44 -13.44 4.73 -3.72
C THR A 44 -13.39 5.38 -2.35
N SER A 45 -12.26 5.26 -1.64
CA SER A 45 -12.06 5.89 -0.34
C SER A 45 -11.63 7.35 -0.51
N ASP A 46 -12.22 8.25 0.27
CA ASP A 46 -11.81 9.67 0.39
C ASP A 46 -10.37 9.86 0.88
N ARG A 47 -9.81 8.81 1.47
CA ARG A 47 -8.44 8.75 1.98
C ARG A 47 -7.47 7.99 1.07
N GLY A 48 -7.99 7.33 0.05
CA GLY A 48 -7.20 6.50 -0.87
C GLY A 48 -6.56 7.34 -1.97
N ILE A 49 -5.38 6.91 -2.40
CA ILE A 49 -4.71 7.44 -3.59
C ILE A 49 -4.24 6.24 -4.39
N LEU A 50 -4.59 6.21 -5.68
CA LEU A 50 -4.07 5.24 -6.62
C LEU A 50 -3.76 5.94 -7.95
N PHE A 51 -2.57 5.74 -8.45
CA PHE A 51 -2.16 6.17 -9.78
C PHE A 51 -1.23 5.13 -10.41
N HIS A 52 -1.13 5.17 -11.71
CA HIS A 52 -0.30 4.26 -12.48
C HIS A 52 0.60 5.00 -13.46
N LEU A 53 1.63 4.31 -13.91
CA LEU A 53 2.58 4.75 -14.90
C LEU A 53 2.32 4.00 -16.21
N GLU A 54 2.11 4.76 -17.28
CA GLU A 54 1.98 4.24 -18.64
C GLU A 54 3.28 4.42 -19.43
N ASN A 55 3.57 3.45 -20.29
CA ASN A 55 4.58 3.58 -21.33
C ASN A 55 4.02 4.34 -22.56
N GLU A 56 4.81 4.45 -23.62
CA GLU A 56 4.44 5.13 -24.87
C GLU A 56 3.25 4.44 -25.59
N ASN A 57 3.08 3.13 -25.39
CA ASN A 57 1.98 2.34 -25.93
C ASN A 57 0.71 2.38 -25.06
N LYS A 58 0.66 3.25 -24.04
CA LYS A 58 -0.43 3.35 -23.05
C LYS A 58 -0.65 2.05 -22.23
N GLU A 59 0.39 1.25 -22.09
CA GLU A 59 0.34 0.07 -21.24
C GLU A 59 0.74 0.44 -19.80
N ILE A 60 -0.01 -0.04 -18.83
CA ILE A 60 0.32 0.11 -17.41
C ILE A 60 1.55 -0.75 -17.09
N ILE A 61 2.66 -0.10 -16.76
CA ILE A 61 3.94 -0.73 -16.44
C ILE A 61 4.28 -0.67 -14.94
N GLY A 62 3.56 0.16 -14.19
CA GLY A 62 3.72 0.30 -12.75
C GLY A 62 2.56 1.05 -12.13
N TYR A 63 2.45 0.99 -10.81
CA TYR A 63 1.43 1.70 -10.05
C TYR A 63 1.91 2.04 -8.64
N CYS A 64 1.23 2.99 -8.02
CA CYS A 64 1.50 3.43 -6.67
C CYS A 64 0.19 3.67 -5.93
N GLY A 65 0.08 3.11 -4.71
CA GLY A 65 -1.08 3.28 -3.84
C GLY A 65 -0.69 3.85 -2.48
N GLY A 66 -1.46 4.79 -1.98
CA GLY A 66 -1.23 5.47 -0.72
C GLY A 66 -2.49 5.79 0.07
N ILE A 67 -2.29 6.31 1.27
CA ILE A 67 -3.36 6.74 2.17
C ILE A 67 -3.06 8.13 2.75
N ILE A 68 -4.09 8.97 2.80
CA ILE A 68 -4.06 10.25 3.51
C ILE A 68 -4.57 10.04 4.93
N THR A 69 -3.86 10.59 5.91
CA THR A 69 -4.25 10.58 7.33
C THR A 69 -4.14 12.00 7.87
N LYS A 70 -5.32 12.62 8.10
CA LYS A 70 -5.41 14.02 8.54
C LYS A 70 -5.62 14.17 10.05
N GLN A 71 -6.04 13.12 10.74
CA GLN A 71 -6.33 13.16 12.18
C GLN A 71 -6.01 11.84 12.87
N LYS A 72 -5.85 11.88 14.20
CA LYS A 72 -5.70 10.68 15.04
C LYS A 72 -6.97 9.82 15.04
N GLY A 73 -6.84 8.56 15.48
CA GLY A 73 -7.97 7.64 15.65
C GLY A 73 -8.45 6.96 14.37
N LEU A 74 -7.97 7.35 13.19
CA LEU A 74 -8.33 6.70 11.95
C LEU A 74 -7.62 5.35 11.79
N HIS A 75 -8.34 4.36 11.25
CA HIS A 75 -7.75 3.08 10.88
C HIS A 75 -6.60 3.28 9.87
N GLY A 76 -5.48 2.59 10.08
CA GLY A 76 -4.42 2.53 9.09
C GLY A 76 -4.87 1.82 7.81
N ALA A 77 -4.12 2.02 6.71
CA ALA A 77 -4.45 1.46 5.39
C ALA A 77 -4.72 -0.04 5.41
N VAL A 78 -3.85 -0.83 6.06
CA VAL A 78 -3.98 -2.29 6.13
C VAL A 78 -5.32 -2.71 6.75
N THR A 79 -5.74 -2.06 7.83
CA THR A 79 -7.02 -2.36 8.48
C THR A 79 -8.19 -1.95 7.59
N SER A 80 -8.18 -0.74 7.02
CA SER A 80 -9.25 -0.23 6.16
C SER A 80 -9.43 -1.08 4.90
N ILE A 81 -8.34 -1.42 4.22
CA ILE A 81 -8.35 -2.28 3.03
C ILE A 81 -8.83 -3.69 3.38
N SER A 82 -8.36 -4.26 4.51
CA SER A 82 -8.78 -5.59 4.95
C SER A 82 -10.28 -5.65 5.26
N GLN A 83 -10.83 -4.60 5.87
CA GLN A 83 -12.28 -4.54 6.14
C GLN A 83 -13.09 -4.36 4.86
N TYR A 84 -12.63 -3.54 3.93
CA TYR A 84 -13.29 -3.33 2.64
C TYR A 84 -13.30 -4.59 1.77
N SER A 85 -12.19 -5.33 1.74
CA SER A 85 -12.02 -6.55 0.94
C SER A 85 -12.36 -7.84 1.71
N PHE A 86 -12.99 -7.76 2.89
CA PHE A 86 -13.18 -8.89 3.80
C PHE A 86 -13.92 -10.07 3.17
N ASN A 87 -15.02 -9.81 2.46
CA ASN A 87 -15.82 -10.87 1.82
C ASN A 87 -15.00 -11.60 0.73
N THR A 88 -14.27 -10.85 -0.10
CA THR A 88 -13.41 -11.44 -1.13
C THR A 88 -12.22 -12.18 -0.51
N PHE A 89 -11.74 -11.74 0.64
CA PHE A 89 -10.75 -12.44 1.43
C PHE A 89 -11.28 -13.82 1.87
N LEU A 90 -12.46 -13.89 2.48
CA LEU A 90 -13.08 -15.16 2.90
C LEU A 90 -13.32 -16.11 1.70
N ILE A 91 -13.90 -15.59 0.62
CA ILE A 91 -14.16 -16.37 -0.61
C ILE A 91 -12.85 -16.93 -1.16
N SER A 92 -11.77 -16.15 -1.14
CA SER A 92 -10.46 -16.62 -1.62
C SER A 92 -9.94 -17.82 -0.82
N TYR A 93 -10.17 -17.86 0.50
CA TYR A 93 -9.79 -19.01 1.33
C TYR A 93 -10.73 -20.21 1.16
N LEU A 94 -12.01 -19.97 0.93
CA LEU A 94 -12.94 -21.06 0.63
C LEU A 94 -12.57 -21.78 -0.68
N ILE A 95 -12.18 -21.01 -1.70
CA ILE A 95 -11.77 -21.56 -3.01
C ILE A 95 -10.34 -22.14 -2.97
N ARG A 96 -9.46 -21.59 -2.10
CA ARG A 96 -8.03 -21.94 -2.01
C ARG A 96 -7.61 -22.19 -0.57
N PRO A 97 -8.10 -23.26 0.09
CA PRO A 97 -7.84 -23.50 1.52
C PRO A 97 -6.37 -23.68 1.85
N TRP A 98 -5.55 -24.15 0.91
CA TRP A 98 -4.09 -24.26 1.08
C TRP A 98 -3.39 -22.93 1.35
N LEU A 99 -4.02 -21.77 1.06
CA LEU A 99 -3.44 -20.45 1.37
C LEU A 99 -3.29 -20.21 2.87
N ILE A 100 -3.97 -20.98 3.73
CA ILE A 100 -3.77 -20.91 5.20
C ILE A 100 -2.31 -21.17 5.56
N PHE A 101 -1.63 -22.03 4.81
CA PHE A 101 -0.22 -22.37 5.02
C PHE A 101 0.76 -21.38 4.37
N HIS A 102 0.27 -20.33 3.72
CA HIS A 102 1.15 -19.33 3.10
C HIS A 102 1.99 -18.61 4.17
N PRO A 103 3.33 -18.46 3.97
CA PRO A 103 4.23 -17.88 4.99
C PRO A 103 3.82 -16.50 5.50
N GLU A 104 3.22 -15.68 4.65
CA GLU A 104 2.70 -14.37 5.07
C GLU A 104 1.53 -14.46 6.05
N ASN A 105 0.72 -15.51 6.00
CA ASN A 105 -0.38 -15.69 6.92
C ASN A 105 0.10 -15.93 8.34
N ILE A 106 1.10 -16.79 8.51
CA ILE A 106 1.67 -17.12 9.82
C ILE A 106 2.16 -15.84 10.49
N LYS A 107 2.86 -14.99 9.75
CA LYS A 107 3.36 -13.68 10.25
C LYS A 107 2.23 -12.68 10.55
N LYS A 108 1.08 -12.80 9.88
CA LYS A 108 -0.04 -11.84 9.96
C LYS A 108 -1.19 -12.30 10.86
N ILE A 109 -1.13 -13.47 11.50
CA ILE A 109 -2.17 -14.00 12.40
C ILE A 109 -2.68 -12.94 13.40
N PRO A 110 -1.83 -12.19 14.13
CA PRO A 110 -2.31 -11.18 15.07
C PRO A 110 -3.13 -10.07 14.38
N THR A 111 -2.71 -9.65 13.19
CA THR A 111 -3.39 -8.61 12.40
C THR A 111 -4.72 -9.12 11.85
N ILE A 112 -4.76 -10.36 11.36
CA ILE A 112 -5.98 -11.01 10.86
C ILE A 112 -7.00 -11.13 12.01
N LYS A 113 -6.59 -11.66 13.17
CA LYS A 113 -7.44 -11.76 14.37
C LYS A 113 -7.99 -10.40 14.79
N LYS A 114 -7.14 -9.37 14.84
CA LYS A 114 -7.56 -7.99 15.14
C LYS A 114 -8.63 -7.50 14.17
N ASN A 115 -8.41 -7.68 12.86
CA ASN A 115 -9.34 -7.20 11.83
C ASN A 115 -10.69 -7.92 11.87
N ILE A 116 -10.69 -9.23 12.16
CA ILE A 116 -11.92 -10.02 12.38
C ILE A 116 -12.69 -9.47 13.58
N LEU A 117 -12.04 -9.29 14.72
CA LEU A 117 -12.66 -8.76 15.94
C LEU A 117 -13.23 -7.34 15.74
N LEU A 118 -12.54 -6.49 14.98
CA LEU A 118 -13.03 -5.16 14.63
C LEU A 118 -14.25 -5.23 13.70
N LYS A 119 -14.25 -6.14 12.72
CA LYS A 119 -15.36 -6.30 11.76
C LYS A 119 -16.64 -6.71 12.43
N PHE A 120 -16.56 -7.57 13.46
CA PHE A 120 -17.71 -8.03 14.22
C PHE A 120 -18.03 -7.18 15.46
N GLY A 121 -17.39 -6.01 15.62
CA GLY A 121 -17.63 -5.12 16.75
C GLY A 121 -17.15 -5.64 18.10
N LEU A 122 -16.44 -6.77 18.14
CA LEU A 122 -15.94 -7.41 19.36
C LEU A 122 -14.71 -6.73 19.96
N LYS A 123 -14.13 -5.78 19.24
CA LYS A 123 -13.01 -4.95 19.71
C LYS A 123 -13.21 -3.51 19.25
N LYS A 124 -13.09 -2.56 20.19
CA LYS A 124 -13.00 -1.11 19.87
C LYS A 124 -11.55 -0.73 19.58
N LEU A 125 -11.34 0.28 18.75
CA LEU A 125 -10.01 0.87 18.61
C LEU A 125 -9.61 1.48 19.95
N THR A 126 -8.52 0.97 20.51
CA THR A 126 -7.89 1.65 21.64
C THR A 126 -7.08 2.81 21.06
N GLU A 127 -7.56 4.03 21.24
CA GLU A 127 -6.77 5.21 20.97
C GLU A 127 -5.58 5.20 21.92
N THR A 128 -4.40 4.97 21.39
CA THR A 128 -3.17 5.29 22.11
C THR A 128 -3.11 6.81 22.14
N LEU A 129 -3.54 7.38 23.28
CA LEU A 129 -3.43 8.80 23.60
C LEU A 129 -1.94 9.17 23.81
N ASN A 130 -1.13 9.09 22.76
CA ASN A 130 0.15 9.75 22.75
C ASN A 130 -0.12 11.26 22.68
N LYS A 131 0.31 11.98 23.70
CA LYS A 131 0.19 13.46 23.87
C LYS A 131 0.93 14.26 22.79
N ASN A 132 1.69 13.59 21.89
CA ASN A 132 2.41 14.25 20.81
C ASN A 132 1.44 14.82 19.79
N GLU A 133 1.72 16.02 19.34
CA GLU A 133 1.02 16.72 18.28
C GLU A 133 0.95 15.85 17.02
N PHE A 134 -0.24 15.71 16.44
CA PHE A 134 -0.45 14.88 15.26
C PHE A 134 -0.05 15.68 14.03
N ILE A 135 0.86 15.14 13.25
CA ILE A 135 1.26 15.71 11.96
C ILE A 135 0.53 14.96 10.84
N PRO A 136 -0.33 15.65 10.06
CA PRO A 136 -0.98 15.05 8.90
C PRO A 136 0.04 14.50 7.90
N PHE A 137 -0.23 13.31 7.37
CA PHE A 137 0.72 12.64 6.50
C PHE A 137 0.05 11.88 5.35
N MET A 138 0.82 11.66 4.29
CA MET A 138 0.49 10.73 3.22
C MET A 138 1.39 9.51 3.32
N GLY A 139 0.79 8.32 3.48
CA GLY A 139 1.50 7.04 3.61
C GLY A 139 1.58 6.33 2.26
N LEU A 140 2.79 6.00 1.80
CA LEU A 140 3.01 5.09 0.67
C LEU A 140 2.79 3.66 1.17
N ILE A 141 1.80 2.96 0.60
CA ILE A 141 1.41 1.62 1.04
C ILE A 141 1.91 0.55 0.08
N VAL A 142 1.84 0.83 -1.21
CA VAL A 142 2.29 -0.09 -2.26
C VAL A 142 2.87 0.69 -3.42
N ILE A 143 4.00 0.21 -3.93
CA ILE A 143 4.58 0.62 -5.20
C ILE A 143 5.02 -0.64 -5.93
N GLY A 144 4.52 -0.84 -7.14
CA GLY A 144 4.78 -2.02 -7.94
C GLY A 144 5.12 -1.66 -9.38
N LEU A 145 6.08 -2.40 -9.93
CA LEU A 145 6.46 -2.33 -11.34
C LEU A 145 6.40 -3.71 -11.94
N LYS A 146 5.93 -3.84 -13.16
CA LYS A 146 6.09 -5.08 -13.93
C LYS A 146 7.55 -5.50 -13.93
N LYS A 147 7.80 -6.81 -13.86
CA LYS A 147 9.14 -7.37 -13.68
C LYS A 147 10.16 -6.83 -14.69
N GLU A 148 9.75 -6.71 -15.95
CA GLU A 148 10.57 -6.21 -17.05
C GLU A 148 10.94 -4.71 -16.95
N ASN A 149 10.25 -3.96 -16.09
CA ASN A 149 10.48 -2.53 -15.87
C ASN A 149 11.23 -2.21 -14.57
N GLN A 150 11.56 -3.25 -13.79
CA GLN A 150 12.34 -3.10 -12.56
C GLN A 150 13.82 -2.84 -12.85
N GLY A 151 14.51 -2.19 -11.92
CA GLY A 151 15.97 -1.92 -12.04
C GLY A 151 16.38 -0.82 -13.03
N LYS A 152 15.44 -0.20 -13.74
CA LYS A 152 15.68 0.81 -14.81
C LYS A 152 15.41 2.26 -14.35
N GLY A 153 15.33 2.53 -13.06
CA GLY A 153 14.98 3.85 -12.53
C GLY A 153 13.49 4.20 -12.57
N THR A 154 12.65 3.37 -13.19
CA THR A 154 11.20 3.59 -13.35
C THR A 154 10.49 3.75 -12.01
N GLY A 155 10.95 3.07 -10.94
CA GLY A 155 10.41 3.20 -9.60
C GLY A 155 10.56 4.63 -9.02
N SER A 156 11.62 5.33 -9.39
CA SER A 156 11.82 6.72 -8.97
C SER A 156 10.80 7.67 -9.62
N ILE A 157 10.31 7.37 -10.82
CA ILE A 157 9.25 8.16 -11.47
C ILE A 157 7.96 8.08 -10.63
N LEU A 158 7.55 6.86 -10.23
CA LEU A 158 6.39 6.67 -9.37
C LEU A 158 6.56 7.33 -7.99
N LEU A 159 7.76 7.22 -7.41
CA LEU A 159 8.07 7.81 -6.11
C LEU A 159 8.02 9.33 -6.17
N ASN A 160 8.62 9.95 -7.19
CA ASN A 160 8.60 11.39 -7.39
C ASN A 160 7.17 11.91 -7.62
N GLU A 161 6.35 11.20 -8.38
CA GLU A 161 4.94 11.56 -8.57
C GLU A 161 4.15 11.45 -7.25
N PHE A 162 4.43 10.44 -6.41
CA PHE A 162 3.83 10.33 -5.07
C PHE A 162 4.20 11.54 -4.19
N GLU A 163 5.47 11.93 -4.19
CA GLU A 163 5.96 13.11 -3.48
C GLU A 163 5.31 14.40 -3.98
N LYS A 164 5.24 14.57 -5.31
CA LYS A 164 4.58 15.72 -5.94
C LYS A 164 3.11 15.84 -5.55
N ARG A 165 2.37 14.72 -5.53
CA ARG A 165 0.96 14.70 -5.08
C ARG A 165 0.82 15.06 -3.61
N ALA A 166 1.77 14.65 -2.76
CA ALA A 166 1.77 15.05 -1.36
C ALA A 166 2.06 16.54 -1.18
N MET A 167 3.02 17.09 -1.92
CA MET A 167 3.36 18.53 -1.89
C MET A 167 2.22 19.41 -2.39
N ASN A 168 1.46 18.95 -3.38
CA ASN A 168 0.29 19.66 -3.90
C ASN A 168 -0.92 19.63 -2.94
N ASN A 169 -0.84 18.90 -1.84
CA ASN A 169 -1.87 18.83 -0.82
C ASN A 169 -1.44 19.63 0.43
N ASN A 170 -1.90 20.85 0.56
CA ASN A 170 -1.52 21.79 1.61
C ASN A 170 -1.71 21.26 3.04
N ASP A 171 -2.60 20.29 3.23
CA ASP A 171 -2.85 19.67 4.52
C ASP A 171 -1.76 18.67 4.92
N ILE A 172 -0.99 18.15 3.95
CA ILE A 172 0.02 17.11 4.20
C ILE A 172 1.36 17.77 4.50
N LYS A 173 1.91 17.44 5.67
CA LYS A 173 3.20 17.98 6.13
C LYS A 173 4.32 16.94 6.09
N LYS A 174 3.97 15.66 5.89
CA LYS A 174 4.91 14.55 5.94
C LYS A 174 4.46 13.41 5.03
N ILE A 175 5.41 12.76 4.39
CA ILE A 175 5.20 11.47 3.73
C ILE A 175 5.92 10.38 4.51
N ILE A 176 5.30 9.20 4.57
CA ILE A 176 5.85 8.05 5.28
C ILE A 176 5.69 6.77 4.47
N LEU A 177 6.57 5.82 4.70
CA LEU A 177 6.44 4.44 4.21
C LEU A 177 7.02 3.47 5.23
N SER A 178 6.75 2.19 5.02
CA SER A 178 7.40 1.11 5.75
C SER A 178 7.96 0.11 4.75
N VAL A 179 9.22 -0.26 4.92
CA VAL A 179 9.91 -1.25 4.09
C VAL A 179 10.43 -2.39 4.96
N LYS A 180 10.46 -3.61 4.43
CA LYS A 180 11.05 -4.76 5.13
C LYS A 180 12.56 -4.58 5.21
N PRO A 181 13.22 -4.92 6.35
CA PRO A 181 14.68 -4.80 6.50
C PRO A 181 15.46 -5.55 5.42
N GLU A 182 14.98 -6.71 4.99
CA GLU A 182 15.58 -7.51 3.94
C GLU A 182 15.47 -6.92 2.53
N ASN A 183 14.62 -5.91 2.34
CA ASN A 183 14.48 -5.23 1.05
C ASN A 183 15.50 -4.09 0.88
N ILE A 184 16.78 -4.48 0.85
CA ILE A 184 17.92 -3.55 0.78
C ILE A 184 17.83 -2.65 -0.45
N ASN A 185 17.40 -3.19 -1.60
CA ASN A 185 17.30 -2.43 -2.85
C ASN A 185 16.27 -1.30 -2.75
N ALA A 186 15.11 -1.56 -2.16
CA ALA A 186 14.10 -0.52 -1.94
C ALA A 186 14.60 0.53 -0.94
N THR A 187 15.21 0.10 0.16
CA THR A 187 15.77 1.02 1.17
C THR A 187 16.82 1.95 0.55
N LYS A 188 17.76 1.42 -0.25
CA LYS A 188 18.74 2.23 -0.97
C LYS A 188 18.08 3.21 -1.95
N ALA A 189 17.05 2.77 -2.67
CA ALA A 189 16.30 3.62 -3.58
C ALA A 189 15.62 4.79 -2.85
N TYR A 190 14.98 4.54 -1.71
CA TYR A 190 14.36 5.59 -0.90
C TYR A 190 15.40 6.59 -0.35
N ILE A 191 16.52 6.11 0.20
CA ILE A 191 17.61 6.98 0.68
C ILE A 191 18.13 7.85 -0.46
N LYS A 192 18.36 7.28 -1.65
CA LYS A 192 18.80 8.03 -2.84
C LYS A 192 17.81 9.14 -3.23
N ASN A 193 16.51 8.94 -2.98
CA ASN A 193 15.47 9.94 -3.21
C ASN A 193 15.24 10.88 -2.00
N GLY A 194 16.15 10.93 -1.02
CA GLY A 194 16.12 11.87 0.10
C GLY A 194 15.20 11.47 1.26
N TRP A 195 14.74 10.22 1.31
CA TRP A 195 13.98 9.72 2.44
C TRP A 195 14.89 9.42 3.64
N LYS A 196 14.44 9.78 4.83
CA LYS A 196 15.16 9.57 6.09
C LYS A 196 14.64 8.33 6.79
N ILE A 197 15.54 7.59 7.44
CA ILE A 197 15.18 6.46 8.29
C ILE A 197 14.58 7.00 9.60
N GLY A 198 13.43 6.45 9.99
CA GLY A 198 12.76 6.72 11.25
C GLY A 198 12.84 5.54 12.21
N LYS A 199 11.69 5.09 12.72
CA LYS A 199 11.63 3.94 13.62
C LYS A 199 12.00 2.65 12.90
N GLN A 200 12.76 1.79 13.58
CA GLN A 200 13.15 0.48 13.09
C GLN A 200 12.69 -0.61 14.06
N SER A 201 12.34 -1.75 13.51
CA SER A 201 12.05 -3.00 14.22
C SER A 201 12.60 -4.17 13.43
N ASP A 202 12.57 -5.37 13.99
CA ASP A 202 13.02 -6.60 13.31
C ASP A 202 12.22 -6.90 12.02
N THR A 203 11.02 -6.34 11.87
CA THR A 203 10.13 -6.64 10.76
C THR A 203 9.91 -5.45 9.81
N SER A 204 10.34 -4.24 10.19
CA SER A 204 9.99 -3.02 9.45
C SER A 204 10.95 -1.87 9.75
N ILE A 205 11.34 -1.17 8.69
CA ILE A 205 12.01 0.12 8.71
C ILE A 205 10.99 1.16 8.26
N GLN A 206 10.61 2.08 9.14
CA GLN A 206 9.82 3.24 8.76
C GLN A 206 10.74 4.30 8.14
N MET A 207 10.32 4.86 7.02
CA MET A 207 11.04 5.97 6.40
C MET A 207 10.09 7.15 6.21
N PHE A 208 10.63 8.35 6.18
CA PHE A 208 9.85 9.57 6.05
C PHE A 208 10.58 10.68 5.31
N LYS A 209 9.80 11.64 4.80
CA LYS A 209 10.26 12.91 4.24
C LYS A 209 9.22 13.99 4.56
N PHE A 210 9.63 15.21 4.90
CA PHE A 210 8.72 16.33 5.06
C PHE A 210 8.38 16.93 3.69
N THR A 211 7.14 17.35 3.53
CA THR A 211 6.69 18.17 2.41
C THR A 211 6.95 19.62 2.80
N LEU A 212 7.88 20.26 2.15
CA LEU A 212 8.19 21.68 2.34
C LEU A 212 7.25 22.52 1.50
#